data_aba3d04e09eb380904ee2f61eb40934f
#
_entry.id   aba3d04e09eb380904ee2f61eb40934f
#
_cell.length_a   1.000
_cell.length_b   1.000
_cell.length_c   1.000
_cell.angle_alpha   90.00
_cell.angle_beta   90.00
_cell.angle_gamma   90.00
#
_symmetry.space_group_name_H-M   'P 1'
#
loop_
_entity.id
_entity.type
_entity.pdbx_description
1 polymer ?
#
loop_
_entity_poly.entity_id
_entity_poly.type
_entity_poly.pdbx_seq_one_letter_code
_entity_poly.pdbx_strand_id
1 'polypeptide(L)'
;MATFGKRGPAPELGSVLDAMLHRNLSRRNVLRLAGLGSAGGLAALVARSTPIRGLRPEGVAADVSTSFREIKLAATDGFIYIPGQVAGPTPGLPVLPDPLSPMGGGPDPAPNMWAFGFRNVGDRVHRDGFPDDVTLALSDGAIHDQRGNFQASAPQISVDESMDVHINLRNLGLSVRPDLTDSHTIHWHGFRNAIPLFDGVPELSVAVPLGRDFTYFYRPSSSGPGTYMYHCHFEDVEHVSMGMTGIIYVRAAQNHSAAAGIPTARLAGGDSSAPMGYTYNDGVAPSDPHSTAYDREFGMFLSEAWALEHFEGAHIQEHDWSEYHADIWLLNGRSYPDTIAPPGGGTNPATGDLIEPAGRPELQFQPISSLIRAQEGDRILLRFVNLGFQQQAMTIDGLRMRVIGKDATLLRRGSTWQDYWTSNVLIGPGESVDAIVIAPHVTVDTTYRLYNRNLSYLHNPGVPGELGGQMTEIRIIAGGVAPQLEPNT
;
A
#
# COMPACT_ATOMS: atom_id res chain seq x y z
N MET A 1 30.43 -33.33 62.14
CA MET A 1 31.17 -33.16 60.88
C MET A 1 30.21 -33.53 59.74
N ALA A 2 29.67 -32.51 59.05
CA ALA A 2 28.76 -32.71 57.94
C ALA A 2 29.51 -32.48 56.63
N THR A 3 29.53 -33.47 55.77
CA THR A 3 30.19 -33.45 54.47
C THR A 3 29.34 -32.72 53.44
N PHE A 4 29.90 -31.66 52.86
CA PHE A 4 29.30 -30.95 51.74
C PHE A 4 29.40 -31.76 50.45
N GLY A 5 28.21 -32.06 49.85
CA GLY A 5 28.11 -32.66 48.53
C GLY A 5 28.45 -31.68 47.41
N LYS A 6 29.27 -32.09 46.45
CA LYS A 6 29.63 -31.35 45.24
C LYS A 6 28.39 -31.13 44.36
N ARG A 7 28.11 -29.88 43.99
CA ARG A 7 27.14 -29.57 42.93
C ARG A 7 27.72 -29.94 41.56
N GLY A 8 26.97 -30.71 40.79
CA GLY A 8 27.30 -31.00 39.39
C GLY A 8 27.19 -29.75 38.49
N PRO A 9 27.75 -29.79 37.27
CA PRO A 9 27.74 -28.67 36.37
C PRO A 9 26.29 -28.32 35.94
N ALA A 10 26.04 -27.01 35.75
CA ALA A 10 24.75 -26.53 35.23
C ALA A 10 24.49 -27.06 33.81
N PRO A 11 23.27 -27.44 33.47
CA PRO A 11 22.96 -27.91 32.12
C PRO A 11 23.16 -26.80 31.09
N GLU A 12 23.74 -27.17 29.94
CA GLU A 12 23.94 -26.26 28.81
C GLU A 12 22.60 -25.70 28.28
N LEU A 13 22.59 -24.46 27.83
CA LEU A 13 21.42 -23.72 27.34
C LEU A 13 20.66 -24.48 26.25
N GLY A 14 21.37 -25.27 25.42
CA GLY A 14 20.84 -26.14 24.38
C GLY A 14 19.88 -27.22 24.90
N SER A 15 20.23 -27.83 26.06
CA SER A 15 19.40 -28.89 26.64
C SER A 15 18.08 -28.38 27.27
N VAL A 16 18.05 -27.11 27.67
CA VAL A 16 16.85 -26.48 28.24
C VAL A 16 15.86 -26.06 27.12
N LEU A 17 16.40 -25.59 25.99
CA LEU A 17 15.59 -25.26 24.80
C LEU A 17 14.98 -26.52 24.17
N ASP A 18 15.76 -27.61 24.09
CA ASP A 18 15.30 -28.88 23.53
C ASP A 18 14.19 -29.52 24.42
N ALA A 19 14.32 -29.39 25.75
CA ALA A 19 13.28 -29.85 26.69
C ALA A 19 12.02 -28.99 26.66
N MET A 20 12.08 -27.73 26.21
CA MET A 20 10.91 -26.86 25.99
C MET A 20 10.20 -27.17 24.68
N LEU A 21 10.93 -27.51 23.62
CA LEU A 21 10.37 -27.82 22.29
C LEU A 21 9.65 -29.18 22.26
N HIS A 22 9.99 -30.12 23.13
CA HIS A 22 9.38 -31.46 23.18
C HIS A 22 8.31 -31.65 24.26
N ARG A 23 7.96 -30.62 25.03
CA ARG A 23 6.77 -30.67 25.92
C ARG A 23 5.53 -30.26 25.15
N ASN A 24 4.61 -31.22 24.98
CA ASN A 24 3.23 -30.96 24.53
C ASN A 24 2.57 -29.90 25.43
N LEU A 25 2.67 -28.64 25.05
CA LEU A 25 1.93 -27.57 25.72
C LEU A 25 0.45 -27.73 25.39
N SER A 26 -0.39 -27.97 26.41
CA SER A 26 -1.83 -28.03 26.20
C SER A 26 -2.32 -26.64 25.73
N ARG A 27 -3.36 -26.61 24.86
CA ARG A 27 -4.01 -25.38 24.39
C ARG A 27 -4.32 -24.40 25.53
N ARG A 28 -4.63 -24.91 26.72
CA ARG A 28 -4.93 -24.09 27.91
C ARG A 28 -3.70 -23.35 28.47
N ASN A 29 -2.50 -23.89 28.31
CA ASN A 29 -1.27 -23.24 28.74
C ASN A 29 -0.78 -22.21 27.74
N VAL A 30 -1.02 -22.43 26.44
CA VAL A 30 -0.75 -21.44 25.37
C VAL A 30 -1.69 -20.22 25.55
N LEU A 31 -2.97 -20.43 25.83
CA LEU A 31 -3.94 -19.36 26.08
C LEU A 31 -3.65 -18.58 27.38
N ARG A 32 -3.10 -19.23 28.41
CA ARG A 32 -2.66 -18.52 29.63
C ARG A 32 -1.41 -17.67 29.41
N LEU A 33 -0.51 -18.07 28.51
CA LEU A 33 0.63 -17.28 28.09
C LEU A 33 0.23 -16.11 27.18
N ALA A 34 -0.72 -16.32 26.28
CA ALA A 34 -1.28 -15.26 25.44
C ALA A 34 -2.10 -14.23 26.22
N GLY A 35 -2.80 -14.63 27.30
CA GLY A 35 -3.56 -13.72 28.18
C GLY A 35 -2.70 -12.82 29.08
N LEU A 36 -1.39 -13.00 29.11
CA LEU A 36 -0.43 -12.14 29.84
C LEU A 36 0.30 -11.15 28.94
N GLY A 37 -0.07 -11.11 27.67
CA GLY A 37 0.65 -10.37 26.64
C GLY A 37 0.18 -8.94 26.40
N SER A 38 0.29 -8.05 27.39
CA SER A 38 0.64 -6.68 27.02
C SER A 38 2.16 -6.61 26.90
N ALA A 39 2.70 -5.87 25.92
CA ALA A 39 4.15 -5.75 25.65
C ALA A 39 5.00 -5.40 26.90
N GLY A 40 4.38 -4.82 27.94
CA GLY A 40 4.97 -4.60 29.24
C GLY A 40 5.17 -5.87 30.10
N GLY A 41 4.40 -6.93 29.87
CA GLY A 41 4.49 -8.18 30.65
C GLY A 41 5.69 -9.04 30.29
N LEU A 42 6.06 -9.10 29.03
CA LEU A 42 7.23 -9.85 28.55
C LEU A 42 8.55 -9.18 29.00
N ALA A 43 8.62 -7.85 28.94
CA ALA A 43 9.79 -7.10 29.40
C ALA A 43 10.00 -7.27 30.93
N ALA A 44 8.91 -7.35 31.72
CA ALA A 44 8.98 -7.55 33.16
C ALA A 44 9.38 -8.98 33.55
N LEU A 45 9.10 -9.99 32.73
CA LEU A 45 9.52 -11.38 32.97
C LEU A 45 11.02 -11.59 32.71
N VAL A 46 11.56 -10.90 31.71
CA VAL A 46 13.00 -10.95 31.37
C VAL A 46 13.82 -10.16 32.38
N ALA A 47 13.25 -9.09 32.96
CA ALA A 47 13.95 -8.26 33.97
C ALA A 47 14.03 -8.87 35.38
N ARG A 48 13.31 -9.97 35.67
CA ARG A 48 13.34 -10.67 36.97
C ARG A 48 14.18 -11.92 37.02
N SER A 49 14.81 -12.34 35.91
CA SER A 49 15.84 -13.38 35.95
C SER A 49 17.14 -12.77 36.48
N THR A 50 17.67 -13.34 37.57
CA THR A 50 18.91 -13.00 38.26
C THR A 50 20.03 -12.58 37.31
N PRO A 51 20.81 -11.51 37.63
CA PRO A 51 21.87 -11.04 36.76
C PRO A 51 22.95 -12.11 36.64
N ILE A 52 23.08 -12.72 35.48
CA ILE A 52 24.28 -13.50 35.13
C ILE A 52 25.38 -12.47 34.88
N ARG A 53 26.24 -12.32 35.89
CA ARG A 53 27.47 -11.51 35.77
C ARG A 53 28.34 -12.14 34.66
N GLY A 54 28.46 -11.44 33.52
CA GLY A 54 29.42 -11.79 32.49
C GLY A 54 28.94 -11.76 31.03
N LEU A 55 27.64 -11.62 30.78
CA LEU A 55 27.13 -11.37 29.45
C LEU A 55 26.50 -9.97 29.44
N ARG A 56 27.32 -8.95 29.24
CA ARG A 56 26.84 -7.73 28.58
C ARG A 56 26.84 -8.08 27.08
N PRO A 57 25.74 -8.11 26.38
CA PRO A 57 25.76 -7.90 24.95
C PRO A 57 26.24 -6.48 24.73
N GLU A 58 27.53 -6.29 24.42
CA GLU A 58 27.96 -5.05 23.80
C GLU A 58 27.24 -4.98 22.47
N GLY A 59 26.35 -4.00 22.36
CA GLY A 59 25.87 -3.45 21.11
C GLY A 59 24.69 -4.14 20.44
N VAL A 60 23.56 -4.38 21.13
CA VAL A 60 22.23 -4.20 20.54
C VAL A 60 21.34 -3.61 21.64
N ALA A 61 21.63 -2.41 22.07
CA ALA A 61 20.53 -1.48 22.22
C ALA A 61 20.11 -1.21 20.77
N ALA A 62 19.11 -1.94 20.24
CA ALA A 62 18.29 -1.35 19.24
C ALA A 62 17.82 -0.07 19.91
N ASP A 63 18.34 1.07 19.47
CA ASP A 63 17.73 2.36 19.74
C ASP A 63 16.30 2.16 19.26
N VAL A 64 15.39 1.96 20.19
CA VAL A 64 13.96 1.99 19.86
C VAL A 64 13.79 3.43 19.42
N SER A 65 13.70 3.64 18.12
CA SER A 65 13.41 4.95 17.58
C SER A 65 12.18 5.44 18.31
N THR A 66 12.35 6.49 19.08
CA THR A 66 11.26 7.13 19.82
C THR A 66 10.41 7.94 18.86
N SER A 67 10.86 8.10 17.62
CA SER A 67 10.11 8.71 16.52
C SER A 67 9.37 7.63 15.72
N PHE A 68 8.07 7.80 15.56
CA PHE A 68 7.23 6.89 14.79
C PHE A 68 6.13 7.65 14.04
N ARG A 69 5.66 7.05 12.96
CA ARG A 69 4.44 7.49 12.28
C ARG A 69 3.28 6.58 12.66
N GLU A 70 2.17 7.16 13.06
CA GLU A 70 0.92 6.45 13.28
C GLU A 70 -0.05 6.77 12.15
N ILE A 71 -0.54 5.73 11.49
CA ILE A 71 -1.55 5.79 10.44
C ILE A 71 -2.77 5.02 10.92
N LYS A 72 -3.95 5.62 10.81
CA LYS A 72 -5.21 4.95 11.17
C LYS A 72 -6.00 4.66 9.90
N LEU A 73 -6.25 3.39 9.66
CA LEU A 73 -7.08 2.91 8.56
C LEU A 73 -8.40 2.39 9.09
N ALA A 74 -9.50 2.76 8.44
CA ALA A 74 -10.79 2.14 8.64
C ALA A 74 -11.06 1.15 7.50
N ALA A 75 -11.57 -0.04 7.84
CA ALA A 75 -12.08 -1.03 6.89
C ALA A 75 -13.61 -0.90 6.81
N THR A 76 -14.15 -0.76 5.60
CA THR A 76 -15.59 -0.63 5.32
C THR A 76 -15.86 -0.83 3.83
N ASP A 77 -17.15 -0.82 3.45
CA ASP A 77 -17.61 -0.91 2.06
C ASP A 77 -18.00 0.45 1.47
N GLY A 78 -18.62 0.42 0.31
CA GLY A 78 -19.21 1.56 -0.38
C GLY A 78 -19.39 1.30 -1.87
N PHE A 79 -19.68 2.35 -2.61
CA PHE A 79 -19.83 2.29 -4.05
C PHE A 79 -18.76 3.15 -4.74
N ILE A 80 -18.22 2.63 -5.84
CA ILE A 80 -17.31 3.33 -6.74
C ILE A 80 -17.92 3.48 -8.12
N TYR A 81 -17.41 4.40 -8.92
CA TYR A 81 -17.84 4.60 -10.30
C TYR A 81 -16.95 3.83 -11.27
N ILE A 82 -17.60 3.03 -12.11
CA ILE A 82 -16.96 2.34 -13.24
C ILE A 82 -17.69 2.74 -14.51
N PRO A 83 -16.99 3.24 -15.54
CA PRO A 83 -17.62 3.54 -16.83
C PRO A 83 -18.05 2.24 -17.53
N GLY A 84 -19.28 2.21 -17.99
CA GLY A 84 -19.82 1.08 -18.76
C GLY A 84 -21.01 0.39 -18.12
N GLN A 85 -21.35 -0.77 -18.68
CA GLN A 85 -22.47 -1.61 -18.23
C GLN A 85 -22.14 -3.09 -18.46
N VAL A 86 -22.28 -3.89 -17.42
CA VAL A 86 -22.11 -5.35 -17.49
C VAL A 86 -23.47 -6.01 -17.37
N ALA A 87 -23.77 -6.92 -18.30
CA ALA A 87 -25.00 -7.71 -18.26
C ALA A 87 -24.92 -8.74 -17.11
N GLY A 88 -25.99 -8.83 -16.31
CA GLY A 88 -26.09 -9.83 -15.25
C GLY A 88 -26.32 -11.25 -15.76
N PRO A 89 -26.30 -12.24 -14.87
CA PRO A 89 -26.54 -13.65 -15.21
C PRO A 89 -27.98 -13.90 -15.69
N THR A 90 -28.91 -13.02 -15.35
CA THR A 90 -30.28 -13.04 -15.81
C THR A 90 -30.44 -12.06 -16.98
N PRO A 91 -30.90 -12.52 -18.17
CA PRO A 91 -31.11 -11.64 -19.30
C PRO A 91 -31.97 -10.41 -18.93
N GLY A 92 -31.44 -9.20 -19.21
CA GLY A 92 -32.11 -7.93 -18.92
C GLY A 92 -31.89 -7.34 -17.53
N LEU A 93 -31.11 -8.00 -16.65
CA LEU A 93 -30.68 -7.44 -15.39
C LEU A 93 -29.15 -7.18 -15.44
N PRO A 94 -28.72 -5.93 -15.59
CA PRO A 94 -27.32 -5.60 -15.54
C PRO A 94 -26.76 -5.74 -14.11
N VAL A 95 -25.51 -6.18 -13.97
CA VAL A 95 -24.78 -6.16 -12.70
C VAL A 95 -24.10 -4.81 -12.47
N LEU A 96 -23.96 -4.02 -13.52
CA LEU A 96 -23.43 -2.66 -13.47
C LEU A 96 -24.33 -1.75 -14.34
N PRO A 97 -24.94 -0.69 -13.77
CA PRO A 97 -24.90 -0.26 -12.37
C PRO A 97 -25.67 -1.20 -11.44
N ASP A 98 -25.17 -1.33 -10.20
CA ASP A 98 -25.86 -2.10 -9.17
C ASP A 98 -27.14 -1.34 -8.71
N PRO A 99 -28.31 -2.02 -8.64
CA PRO A 99 -29.55 -1.39 -8.16
C PRO A 99 -29.50 -0.90 -6.70
N LEU A 100 -28.58 -1.42 -5.88
CA LEU A 100 -28.36 -0.95 -4.51
C LEU A 100 -27.51 0.33 -4.44
N SER A 101 -26.91 0.76 -5.55
CA SER A 101 -26.13 1.99 -5.56
C SER A 101 -27.02 3.20 -5.22
N PRO A 102 -26.49 4.24 -4.55
CA PRO A 102 -27.24 5.42 -4.16
C PRO A 102 -27.58 6.32 -5.37
N MET A 103 -28.39 5.81 -6.31
CA MET A 103 -28.78 6.52 -7.53
C MET A 103 -29.78 7.67 -7.32
N GLY A 104 -30.31 7.85 -6.11
CA GLY A 104 -31.37 8.81 -5.83
C GLY A 104 -30.89 10.14 -5.24
N GLY A 105 -30.11 10.93 -5.98
CA GLY A 105 -29.64 12.24 -5.54
C GLY A 105 -28.12 12.43 -5.56
N GLY A 106 -27.39 11.43 -6.05
CA GLY A 106 -25.96 11.51 -6.32
C GLY A 106 -25.64 12.25 -7.63
N PRO A 107 -24.34 12.41 -7.93
CA PRO A 107 -23.90 12.98 -9.20
C PRO A 107 -24.39 12.13 -10.38
N ASP A 108 -24.50 12.72 -11.54
CA ASP A 108 -24.77 12.02 -12.80
C ASP A 108 -23.55 12.22 -13.72
N PRO A 109 -22.71 11.19 -13.95
CA PRO A 109 -22.85 9.79 -13.52
C PRO A 109 -22.66 9.59 -12.00
N ALA A 110 -23.20 8.50 -11.46
CA ALA A 110 -23.14 8.15 -10.05
C ALA A 110 -22.28 6.90 -9.80
N PRO A 111 -21.70 6.71 -8.59
CA PRO A 111 -21.10 5.44 -8.18
C PRO A 111 -22.06 4.27 -8.43
N ASN A 112 -21.58 3.17 -8.97
CA ASN A 112 -22.42 2.14 -9.57
C ASN A 112 -21.98 0.69 -9.29
N MET A 113 -20.83 0.48 -8.65
CA MET A 113 -20.30 -0.85 -8.29
C MET A 113 -19.99 -0.89 -6.79
N TRP A 114 -20.57 -1.85 -6.09
CA TRP A 114 -20.26 -2.10 -4.69
C TRP A 114 -18.88 -2.73 -4.56
N ALA A 115 -18.15 -2.32 -3.53
CA ALA A 115 -16.84 -2.85 -3.20
C ALA A 115 -16.52 -2.56 -1.72
N PHE A 116 -15.41 -3.08 -1.20
CA PHE A 116 -14.94 -2.71 0.13
C PHE A 116 -13.41 -2.61 0.19
N GLY A 117 -12.93 -1.86 1.16
CA GLY A 117 -11.52 -1.53 1.22
C GLY A 117 -11.14 -0.73 2.44
N PHE A 118 -10.05 -0.01 2.32
CA PHE A 118 -9.51 0.80 3.40
C PHE A 118 -9.71 2.29 3.14
N ARG A 119 -9.70 3.06 4.23
CA ARG A 119 -9.74 4.51 4.24
C ARG A 119 -8.80 5.08 5.27
N ASN A 120 -8.06 6.13 4.94
CA ASN A 120 -7.26 6.87 5.92
C ASN A 120 -8.16 7.76 6.78
N VAL A 121 -8.11 7.55 8.09
CA VAL A 121 -8.90 8.30 9.10
C VAL A 121 -8.01 8.95 10.16
N GLY A 122 -6.69 8.82 10.05
CA GLY A 122 -5.73 9.49 10.93
C GLY A 122 -4.29 9.29 10.47
N ASP A 123 -3.50 10.35 10.57
CA ASP A 123 -2.09 10.33 10.22
C ASP A 123 -1.33 11.35 11.07
N ARG A 124 -0.33 10.89 11.79
CA ARG A 124 0.54 11.75 12.61
C ARG A 124 1.95 11.20 12.66
N VAL A 125 2.91 12.12 12.80
CA VAL A 125 4.32 11.80 13.05
C VAL A 125 4.68 12.26 14.44
N HIS A 126 5.13 11.32 15.27
CA HIS A 126 5.68 11.59 16.59
C HIS A 126 7.21 11.69 16.53
N ARG A 127 7.78 12.74 17.12
CA ARG A 127 9.23 12.91 17.29
C ARG A 127 9.53 13.33 18.72
N ASP A 128 10.41 12.61 19.39
CA ASP A 128 10.82 12.92 20.76
C ASP A 128 11.30 14.37 20.92
N GLY A 129 10.74 15.03 21.91
CA GLY A 129 11.10 16.41 22.24
C GLY A 129 10.46 17.48 21.34
N PHE A 130 9.58 17.09 20.40
CA PHE A 130 8.85 18.00 19.53
C PHE A 130 7.34 17.73 19.63
N PRO A 131 6.49 18.73 19.33
CA PRO A 131 5.07 18.50 19.13
C PRO A 131 4.84 17.50 18.00
N ASP A 132 3.78 16.68 18.11
CA ASP A 132 3.36 15.79 17.03
C ASP A 132 3.00 16.61 15.78
N ASP A 133 3.46 16.16 14.63
CA ASP A 133 3.01 16.66 13.32
C ASP A 133 1.77 15.86 12.90
N VAL A 134 0.61 16.51 12.97
CA VAL A 134 -0.70 15.88 12.74
C VAL A 134 -1.28 16.36 11.42
N THR A 135 -1.28 15.49 10.41
CA THR A 135 -1.86 15.79 9.10
C THR A 135 -3.33 15.43 9.00
N LEU A 136 -3.77 14.41 9.76
CA LEU A 136 -5.16 14.00 9.84
C LEU A 136 -5.48 13.41 11.23
N ALA A 137 -6.52 13.95 11.89
CA ALA A 137 -7.01 13.41 13.16
C ALA A 137 -8.53 13.55 13.23
N LEU A 138 -9.25 12.52 12.79
CA LEU A 138 -10.69 12.50 12.92
C LEU A 138 -11.10 12.11 14.35
N SER A 139 -12.19 12.71 14.83
CA SER A 139 -12.85 12.25 16.06
C SER A 139 -13.44 10.85 15.89
N ASP A 140 -13.68 10.13 16.99
CA ASP A 140 -14.31 8.81 16.93
C ASP A 140 -15.67 8.83 16.21
N GLY A 141 -16.47 9.89 16.40
CA GLY A 141 -17.73 10.06 15.67
C GLY A 141 -17.50 10.20 14.17
N ALA A 142 -16.60 11.09 13.76
CA ALA A 142 -16.29 11.30 12.35
C ALA A 142 -15.69 10.02 11.70
N ILE A 143 -14.93 9.22 12.44
CA ILE A 143 -14.45 7.91 11.96
C ILE A 143 -15.64 6.95 11.74
N HIS A 144 -16.57 6.89 12.70
CA HIS A 144 -17.75 6.03 12.60
C HIS A 144 -18.64 6.43 11.40
N ASP A 145 -18.76 7.73 11.12
CA ASP A 145 -19.54 8.26 10.00
C ASP A 145 -18.94 7.91 8.63
N GLN A 146 -17.69 7.38 8.61
CA GLN A 146 -17.07 6.88 7.38
C GLN A 146 -17.49 5.46 6.98
N ARG A 147 -18.35 4.80 7.76
CA ARG A 147 -18.91 3.52 7.34
C ARG A 147 -19.71 3.68 6.04
N GLY A 148 -19.40 2.88 5.04
CA GLY A 148 -19.96 3.00 3.70
C GLY A 148 -19.17 3.91 2.74
N ASN A 149 -18.01 4.43 3.16
CA ASN A 149 -17.21 5.41 2.42
C ASN A 149 -15.75 4.97 2.28
N PHE A 150 -15.46 3.77 1.76
CA PHE A 150 -14.08 3.32 1.53
C PHE A 150 -13.40 4.10 0.39
N GLN A 151 -12.13 3.84 0.15
CA GLN A 151 -11.37 4.41 -0.97
C GLN A 151 -10.85 3.31 -1.88
N ALA A 152 -11.07 3.43 -3.18
CA ALA A 152 -10.48 2.59 -4.22
C ALA A 152 -9.47 3.41 -5.10
N SER A 153 -8.28 2.92 -5.39
CA SER A 153 -7.58 1.90 -4.58
C SER A 153 -7.36 2.43 -3.16
N ALA A 154 -7.03 1.53 -2.23
CA ALA A 154 -6.77 1.94 -0.86
C ALA A 154 -5.70 3.06 -0.78
N PRO A 155 -5.65 3.84 0.31
CA PRO A 155 -4.73 4.97 0.45
C PRO A 155 -3.29 4.61 0.14
N GLN A 156 -2.63 5.40 -0.70
CA GLN A 156 -1.20 5.29 -0.91
C GLN A 156 -0.47 5.76 0.35
N ILE A 157 0.39 4.91 0.89
CA ILE A 157 1.12 5.18 2.13
C ILE A 157 2.59 5.35 1.79
N SER A 158 3.21 6.46 2.21
CA SER A 158 4.66 6.62 2.14
C SER A 158 5.24 6.73 3.54
N VAL A 159 6.25 5.94 3.84
CA VAL A 159 6.91 5.92 5.15
C VAL A 159 8.42 6.07 4.99
N ASP A 160 9.08 6.59 6.00
CA ASP A 160 10.53 6.77 6.00
C ASP A 160 11.21 5.49 6.50
N GLU A 161 12.29 5.07 5.83
CA GLU A 161 13.09 3.91 6.25
C GLU A 161 13.63 4.04 7.67
N SER A 162 13.91 5.27 8.11
CA SER A 162 14.49 5.58 9.42
C SER A 162 13.47 5.66 10.56
N MET A 163 12.18 5.50 10.28
CA MET A 163 11.09 5.72 11.24
C MET A 163 10.25 4.46 11.41
N ASP A 164 9.97 4.07 12.66
CA ASP A 164 9.01 3.00 12.95
C ASP A 164 7.59 3.42 12.55
N VAL A 165 6.75 2.46 12.16
CA VAL A 165 5.40 2.70 11.66
C VAL A 165 4.38 1.90 12.46
N HIS A 166 3.36 2.57 12.95
CA HIS A 166 2.20 1.99 13.60
C HIS A 166 0.98 2.15 12.70
N ILE A 167 0.40 1.05 12.23
CA ILE A 167 -0.84 1.08 11.46
C ILE A 167 -1.96 0.54 12.33
N ASN A 168 -2.85 1.44 12.78
CA ASN A 168 -4.07 1.05 13.48
C ASN A 168 -5.16 0.76 12.46
N LEU A 169 -5.63 -0.47 12.41
CA LEU A 169 -6.79 -0.88 11.63
C LEU A 169 -8.03 -0.92 12.51
N ARG A 170 -9.08 -0.20 12.12
CA ARG A 170 -10.40 -0.22 12.74
C ARG A 170 -11.42 -0.81 11.77
N ASN A 171 -12.10 -1.87 12.17
CA ASN A 171 -13.16 -2.50 11.38
C ASN A 171 -14.50 -1.81 11.68
N LEU A 172 -15.02 -1.02 10.73
CA LEU A 172 -16.31 -0.33 10.85
C LEU A 172 -17.47 -1.22 10.41
N GLY A 173 -17.18 -2.36 9.76
CA GLY A 173 -18.16 -3.22 9.14
C GLY A 173 -18.74 -2.66 7.85
N LEU A 174 -19.55 -3.48 7.20
CA LEU A 174 -20.15 -3.16 5.91
C LEU A 174 -21.49 -2.46 6.10
N SER A 175 -21.77 -1.44 5.28
CA SER A 175 -23.01 -0.65 5.34
C SER A 175 -24.13 -1.31 4.53
N VAL A 176 -23.80 -1.89 3.36
CA VAL A 176 -24.73 -2.59 2.47
C VAL A 176 -25.05 -3.98 3.00
N ARG A 177 -24.06 -4.66 3.56
CA ARG A 177 -24.18 -6.01 4.10
C ARG A 177 -23.84 -6.07 5.59
N PRO A 178 -24.68 -5.47 6.46
CA PRO A 178 -24.45 -5.46 7.92
C PRO A 178 -24.56 -6.85 8.58
N ASP A 179 -25.06 -7.83 7.85
CA ASP A 179 -25.12 -9.24 8.23
C ASP A 179 -23.74 -9.94 8.12
N LEU A 180 -22.84 -9.44 7.26
CA LEU A 180 -21.47 -9.91 7.15
C LEU A 180 -20.63 -9.29 8.26
N THR A 181 -19.98 -10.14 9.05
CA THR A 181 -19.20 -9.73 10.23
C THR A 181 -17.73 -10.03 10.08
N ASP A 182 -17.25 -9.93 8.85
CA ASP A 182 -15.90 -10.33 8.46
C ASP A 182 -14.84 -9.59 9.27
N SER A 183 -13.81 -10.32 9.60
CA SER A 183 -12.63 -9.76 10.21
C SER A 183 -11.68 -9.27 9.11
N HIS A 184 -10.88 -8.25 9.40
CA HIS A 184 -9.91 -7.73 8.44
C HIS A 184 -8.52 -7.70 9.05
N THR A 185 -7.49 -7.73 8.17
CA THR A 185 -6.10 -7.62 8.57
C THR A 185 -5.38 -6.58 7.71
N ILE A 186 -4.17 -6.19 8.14
CA ILE A 186 -3.20 -5.51 7.29
C ILE A 186 -1.98 -6.41 7.17
N HIS A 187 -1.79 -6.99 6.00
CA HIS A 187 -0.57 -7.67 5.61
C HIS A 187 0.27 -6.74 4.73
N TRP A 188 1.49 -6.47 5.17
CA TRP A 188 2.44 -5.70 4.38
C TRP A 188 3.27 -6.66 3.54
N HIS A 189 2.84 -6.86 2.31
CA HIS A 189 3.34 -7.87 1.40
C HIS A 189 4.82 -7.66 1.04
N GLY A 190 5.61 -8.74 1.16
CA GLY A 190 7.05 -8.72 0.87
C GLY A 190 7.93 -8.10 1.95
N PHE A 191 7.37 -7.72 3.08
CA PHE A 191 8.08 -7.10 4.18
C PHE A 191 8.75 -8.14 5.08
N ARG A 192 10.01 -7.90 5.47
CA ARG A 192 10.86 -8.95 6.09
C ARG A 192 10.88 -8.95 7.61
N ASN A 193 10.41 -7.93 8.27
CA ASN A 193 10.61 -7.78 9.71
C ASN A 193 9.37 -8.07 10.53
N ALA A 194 8.26 -8.33 9.91
CA ALA A 194 7.05 -8.62 10.65
C ALA A 194 7.28 -9.86 11.52
N ILE A 195 7.11 -9.70 12.83
CA ILE A 195 6.91 -10.87 13.66
C ILE A 195 5.52 -11.42 13.35
N PRO A 196 5.26 -12.73 13.52
CA PRO A 196 3.98 -13.32 13.12
C PRO A 196 2.74 -12.59 13.64
N LEU A 197 2.82 -12.01 14.84
CA LEU A 197 1.72 -11.24 15.44
C LEU A 197 1.32 -10.01 14.63
N PHE A 198 2.26 -9.35 13.92
CA PHE A 198 2.04 -8.12 13.15
C PHE A 198 2.09 -8.36 11.63
N ASP A 199 2.13 -9.61 11.20
CA ASP A 199 2.23 -9.96 9.79
C ASP A 199 0.90 -9.81 9.04
N GLY A 200 -0.22 -9.87 9.76
CA GLY A 200 -1.56 -9.79 9.16
C GLY A 200 -2.06 -11.10 8.54
N VAL A 201 -1.24 -12.17 8.54
CA VAL A 201 -1.65 -13.51 8.10
C VAL A 201 -2.43 -14.20 9.23
N PRO A 202 -3.72 -14.52 9.08
CA PRO A 202 -4.63 -14.86 10.20
C PRO A 202 -4.20 -16.06 11.03
N GLU A 203 -3.45 -17.00 10.45
CA GLU A 203 -3.00 -18.21 11.13
C GLU A 203 -2.09 -17.92 12.33
N LEU A 204 -1.37 -16.80 12.30
CA LEU A 204 -0.38 -16.41 13.31
C LEU A 204 -0.52 -14.95 13.78
N SER A 205 -1.38 -14.16 13.15
CA SER A 205 -1.58 -12.74 13.43
C SER A 205 -2.97 -12.48 14.04
N VAL A 206 -3.32 -11.21 14.21
CA VAL A 206 -4.62 -10.78 14.74
C VAL A 206 -5.48 -10.32 13.57
N ALA A 207 -6.59 -11.01 13.35
CA ALA A 207 -7.68 -10.49 12.53
C ALA A 207 -8.56 -9.57 13.39
N VAL A 208 -8.94 -8.42 12.85
CA VAL A 208 -9.69 -7.37 13.54
C VAL A 208 -11.18 -7.57 13.29
N PRO A 209 -11.95 -8.05 14.28
CA PRO A 209 -13.37 -8.30 14.09
C PRO A 209 -14.17 -6.98 14.08
N LEU A 210 -15.42 -7.08 13.64
CA LEU A 210 -16.36 -5.96 13.57
C LEU A 210 -16.37 -5.12 14.86
N GLY A 211 -16.26 -3.80 14.72
CA GLY A 211 -16.29 -2.82 15.81
C GLY A 211 -15.06 -2.84 16.72
N ARG A 212 -13.97 -3.47 16.29
CA ARG A 212 -12.69 -3.51 17.01
C ARG A 212 -11.59 -2.84 16.22
N ASP A 213 -10.45 -2.64 16.89
CA ASP A 213 -9.23 -2.15 16.27
C ASP A 213 -8.02 -2.92 16.78
N PHE A 214 -6.95 -2.90 15.98
CA PHE A 214 -5.65 -3.45 16.32
C PHE A 214 -4.55 -2.62 15.68
N THR A 215 -3.43 -2.43 16.39
CA THR A 215 -2.28 -1.68 15.86
C THR A 215 -1.16 -2.65 15.48
N TYR A 216 -0.86 -2.68 14.19
CA TYR A 216 0.29 -3.36 13.62
C TYR A 216 1.53 -2.50 13.74
N PHE A 217 2.65 -3.13 14.07
CA PHE A 217 3.94 -2.46 14.19
C PHE A 217 4.89 -2.92 13.08
N TYR A 218 5.48 -1.98 12.37
CA TYR A 218 6.44 -2.23 11.30
C TYR A 218 7.72 -1.42 11.52
N ARG A 219 8.85 -2.03 11.13
CA ARG A 219 10.18 -1.41 11.16
C ARG A 219 10.77 -1.36 9.74
N PRO A 220 10.55 -0.27 8.98
CA PRO A 220 10.97 -0.16 7.59
C PRO A 220 12.47 -0.40 7.36
N SER A 221 13.33 0.01 8.29
CA SER A 221 14.79 -0.20 8.21
C SER A 221 15.23 -1.65 8.06
N SER A 222 14.41 -2.63 8.45
CA SER A 222 14.75 -4.04 8.33
C SER A 222 14.43 -4.64 6.96
N SER A 223 13.59 -3.98 6.16
CA SER A 223 13.26 -4.41 4.80
C SER A 223 13.94 -3.55 3.74
N GLY A 224 14.18 -2.28 4.05
CA GLY A 224 14.82 -1.32 3.16
C GLY A 224 13.83 -0.56 2.25
N PRO A 225 14.35 0.42 1.49
CA PRO A 225 13.54 1.29 0.65
C PRO A 225 13.05 0.57 -0.61
N GLY A 226 11.94 1.07 -1.18
CA GLY A 226 11.34 0.60 -2.41
C GLY A 226 9.82 0.58 -2.37
N THR A 227 9.23 -0.04 -3.37
CA THR A 227 7.78 -0.14 -3.52
C THR A 227 7.28 -1.49 -3.04
N TYR A 228 6.38 -1.44 -2.07
CA TYR A 228 5.67 -2.56 -1.47
C TYR A 228 4.16 -2.40 -1.72
N MET A 229 3.40 -3.35 -1.23
CA MET A 229 1.95 -3.33 -1.23
C MET A 229 1.41 -3.79 0.12
N TYR A 230 0.16 -3.44 0.42
CA TYR A 230 -0.52 -3.94 1.59
C TYR A 230 -1.93 -4.36 1.23
N HIS A 231 -2.44 -5.36 1.92
CA HIS A 231 -3.78 -5.90 1.67
C HIS A 231 -4.35 -6.60 2.90
N CYS A 232 -5.65 -6.88 2.87
CA CYS A 232 -6.26 -7.81 3.79
C CYS A 232 -5.84 -9.23 3.44
N HIS A 233 -5.53 -10.05 4.47
CA HIS A 233 -5.18 -11.46 4.30
C HIS A 233 -6.17 -12.39 5.02
N PHE A 234 -7.28 -11.84 5.48
CA PHE A 234 -8.42 -12.60 5.97
C PHE A 234 -9.38 -12.79 4.80
N GLU A 235 -9.71 -14.04 4.44
CA GLU A 235 -10.48 -14.35 3.22
C GLU A 235 -9.90 -13.63 1.99
N ASP A 236 -8.60 -13.81 1.80
CA ASP A 236 -7.77 -12.98 0.94
C ASP A 236 -8.22 -12.95 -0.53
N VAL A 237 -8.78 -14.03 -1.05
CA VAL A 237 -9.29 -14.08 -2.43
C VAL A 237 -10.41 -13.05 -2.60
N GLU A 238 -11.44 -13.08 -1.77
CA GLU A 238 -12.55 -12.14 -1.84
C GLU A 238 -12.13 -10.72 -1.46
N HIS A 239 -11.47 -10.55 -0.30
CA HIS A 239 -11.15 -9.21 0.19
C HIS A 239 -10.16 -8.45 -0.72
N VAL A 240 -9.23 -9.15 -1.36
CA VAL A 240 -8.32 -8.55 -2.36
C VAL A 240 -9.08 -8.16 -3.62
N SER A 241 -9.92 -9.04 -4.15
CA SER A 241 -10.74 -8.78 -5.33
C SER A 241 -11.68 -7.60 -5.09
N MET A 242 -12.33 -7.56 -3.94
CA MET A 242 -13.27 -6.49 -3.56
C MET A 242 -12.60 -5.12 -3.33
N GLY A 243 -11.26 -5.04 -3.21
CA GLY A 243 -10.53 -3.77 -3.20
C GLY A 243 -9.75 -3.45 -1.92
N MET A 244 -9.59 -4.39 -0.98
CA MET A 244 -8.79 -4.18 0.24
C MET A 244 -7.28 -4.25 -0.03
N THR A 245 -6.82 -3.39 -0.95
CA THR A 245 -5.45 -3.42 -1.51
C THR A 245 -4.92 -2.02 -1.77
N GLY A 246 -3.62 -1.80 -1.52
CA GLY A 246 -2.98 -0.50 -1.75
C GLY A 246 -1.46 -0.56 -1.89
N ILE A 247 -0.88 0.57 -2.29
CA ILE A 247 0.58 0.74 -2.41
C ILE A 247 1.15 1.33 -1.12
N ILE A 248 2.33 0.86 -0.76
CA ILE A 248 3.13 1.47 0.29
C ILE A 248 4.57 1.68 -0.19
N TYR A 249 5.11 2.88 0.05
CA TYR A 249 6.48 3.25 -0.31
C TYR A 249 7.33 3.34 0.95
N VAL A 250 8.47 2.68 0.97
CA VAL A 250 9.52 2.95 1.94
C VAL A 250 10.51 3.93 1.32
N ARG A 251 10.57 5.14 1.88
CA ARG A 251 11.47 6.21 1.44
C ARG A 251 12.90 5.91 1.86
N ALA A 252 13.84 6.04 0.93
CA ALA A 252 15.25 5.79 1.18
C ALA A 252 15.84 6.74 2.23
N ALA A 253 16.62 6.23 3.18
CA ALA A 253 17.37 7.06 4.14
C ALA A 253 18.33 8.03 3.45
N GLN A 254 18.78 7.73 2.22
CA GLN A 254 19.57 8.61 1.38
C GLN A 254 18.88 9.96 1.11
N ASN A 255 17.55 10.06 1.18
CA ASN A 255 16.81 11.32 1.03
C ASN A 255 17.23 12.37 2.08
N HIS A 256 17.67 11.94 3.25
CA HIS A 256 18.12 12.79 4.35
C HIS A 256 19.64 12.95 4.39
N SER A 257 20.38 12.35 3.45
CA SER A 257 21.84 12.33 3.45
C SER A 257 22.41 13.51 2.69
N ALA A 258 23.15 14.38 3.38
CA ALA A 258 24.02 15.39 2.79
C ALA A 258 25.45 14.85 2.54
N ALA A 259 25.62 13.56 2.28
CA ALA A 259 26.93 12.96 1.96
C ALA A 259 27.55 13.64 0.73
N ALA A 260 28.89 13.62 0.63
CA ALA A 260 29.63 14.34 -0.39
C ALA A 260 29.07 14.09 -1.81
N GLY A 261 28.56 15.14 -2.47
CA GLY A 261 28.02 15.10 -3.81
C GLY A 261 26.58 14.59 -3.96
N ILE A 262 25.91 14.24 -2.86
CA ILE A 262 24.51 13.84 -2.87
C ILE A 262 23.67 14.96 -2.24
N PRO A 263 22.85 15.71 -3.01
CA PRO A 263 21.96 16.72 -2.47
C PRO A 263 20.88 16.07 -1.60
N THR A 264 20.46 16.75 -0.53
CA THR A 264 19.27 16.38 0.22
C THR A 264 18.04 16.49 -0.69
N ALA A 265 17.21 15.45 -0.74
CA ALA A 265 16.01 15.42 -1.56
C ALA A 265 14.97 16.48 -1.12
N ARG A 266 14.13 16.95 -2.05
CA ARG A 266 13.04 17.90 -1.74
C ARG A 266 12.06 17.35 -0.69
N LEU A 267 11.77 16.04 -0.75
CA LEU A 267 10.96 15.35 0.25
C LEU A 267 11.50 15.46 1.69
N ALA A 268 12.81 15.68 1.83
CA ALA A 268 13.48 15.84 3.11
C ALA A 268 13.84 17.32 3.42
N GLY A 269 13.23 18.26 2.73
CA GLY A 269 13.46 19.69 2.91
C GLY A 269 14.65 20.26 2.12
N GLY A 270 15.12 19.56 1.09
CA GLY A 270 16.10 20.08 0.13
C GLY A 270 15.57 21.26 -0.69
N ASP A 271 16.48 22.00 -1.33
CA ASP A 271 16.12 23.13 -2.18
C ASP A 271 15.43 22.70 -3.49
N SER A 272 14.92 23.67 -4.28
CA SER A 272 14.19 23.40 -5.52
C SER A 272 15.03 22.75 -6.61
N SER A 273 16.36 22.81 -6.52
CA SER A 273 17.29 22.19 -7.48
C SER A 273 17.60 20.73 -7.16
N ALA A 274 17.28 20.27 -5.94
CA ALA A 274 17.43 18.87 -5.56
C ALA A 274 16.39 17.98 -6.27
N PRO A 275 16.67 16.68 -6.48
CA PRO A 275 15.66 15.74 -6.92
C PRO A 275 14.51 15.67 -5.89
N MET A 276 13.32 15.24 -6.32
CA MET A 276 12.22 14.99 -5.37
C MET A 276 12.63 13.95 -4.34
N GLY A 277 13.25 12.85 -4.78
CA GLY A 277 13.73 11.79 -3.90
C GLY A 277 14.67 10.83 -4.61
N TYR A 278 15.13 9.84 -3.86
CA TYR A 278 15.81 8.64 -4.34
C TYR A 278 14.95 7.42 -4.02
N THR A 279 14.81 6.53 -4.98
CA THR A 279 14.01 5.30 -4.81
C THR A 279 14.68 4.35 -3.83
N TYR A 280 16.03 4.26 -3.92
CA TYR A 280 16.88 3.35 -3.14
C TYR A 280 18.09 4.06 -2.56
N ASN A 281 18.73 3.43 -1.56
CA ASN A 281 20.04 3.85 -1.05
C ASN A 281 21.14 3.43 -2.04
N ASP A 282 21.20 4.08 -3.21
CA ASP A 282 22.15 3.75 -4.28
C ASP A 282 23.56 4.25 -4.04
N GLY A 283 23.71 5.30 -3.22
CA GLY A 283 25.01 5.86 -2.82
C GLY A 283 25.72 6.62 -3.93
N VAL A 284 25.01 7.02 -5.00
CA VAL A 284 25.59 7.76 -6.13
C VAL A 284 24.95 9.14 -6.31
N ALA A 285 25.66 10.06 -6.99
CA ALA A 285 25.13 11.39 -7.28
C ALA A 285 23.97 11.33 -8.28
N PRO A 286 23.05 12.33 -8.29
CA PRO A 286 21.91 12.36 -9.23
C PRO A 286 22.31 12.32 -10.70
N SER A 287 23.53 12.77 -11.04
CA SER A 287 24.08 12.75 -12.40
C SER A 287 24.65 11.41 -12.84
N ASP A 288 24.78 10.44 -11.93
CA ASP A 288 25.23 9.09 -12.29
C ASP A 288 24.16 8.40 -13.16
N PRO A 289 24.54 7.72 -14.26
CA PRO A 289 23.59 7.05 -15.14
C PRO A 289 22.78 5.93 -14.45
N HIS A 290 23.27 5.41 -13.35
CA HIS A 290 22.60 4.40 -12.54
C HIS A 290 21.85 4.96 -11.32
N SER A 291 21.90 6.30 -11.11
CA SER A 291 21.20 6.93 -9.97
C SER A 291 19.71 6.61 -9.99
N THR A 292 19.17 6.35 -8.82
CA THR A 292 17.73 6.12 -8.58
C THR A 292 17.00 7.41 -8.16
N ALA A 293 17.67 8.56 -8.32
CA ALA A 293 17.07 9.87 -8.10
C ALA A 293 15.95 10.14 -9.11
N TYR A 294 14.87 10.76 -8.64
CA TYR A 294 13.73 11.14 -9.46
C TYR A 294 13.23 12.55 -9.14
N ASP A 295 12.56 13.17 -10.11
CA ASP A 295 12.01 14.52 -10.03
C ASP A 295 10.49 14.49 -9.86
N ARG A 296 9.85 13.41 -10.33
CA ARG A 296 8.41 13.14 -10.23
C ARG A 296 8.17 11.68 -9.91
N GLU A 297 7.06 11.40 -9.20
CA GLU A 297 6.72 10.07 -8.69
C GLU A 297 5.24 9.76 -8.89
N PHE A 298 4.98 8.59 -9.43
CA PHE A 298 3.63 8.09 -9.68
C PHE A 298 3.51 6.63 -9.27
N GLY A 299 2.61 6.35 -8.31
CA GLY A 299 2.14 5.02 -8.01
C GLY A 299 1.18 4.55 -9.10
N MET A 300 1.41 3.36 -9.62
CA MET A 300 0.65 2.71 -10.68
C MET A 300 0.14 1.37 -10.16
N PHE A 301 -0.96 1.41 -9.41
CA PHE A 301 -1.59 0.23 -8.85
C PHE A 301 -2.49 -0.42 -9.91
N LEU A 302 -2.13 -1.64 -10.27
CA LEU A 302 -2.82 -2.47 -11.27
C LEU A 302 -3.72 -3.46 -10.57
N SER A 303 -4.98 -3.48 -10.93
CA SER A 303 -5.98 -4.43 -10.46
C SER A 303 -7.01 -4.69 -11.55
N GLU A 304 -7.82 -5.68 -11.34
CA GLU A 304 -9.01 -5.97 -12.13
C GLU A 304 -10.17 -6.29 -11.20
N ALA A 305 -11.39 -6.27 -11.74
CA ALA A 305 -12.58 -6.67 -11.03
C ALA A 305 -13.46 -7.57 -11.93
N TRP A 306 -14.18 -8.48 -11.28
CA TRP A 306 -15.23 -9.27 -11.85
C TRP A 306 -16.58 -8.70 -11.40
N ALA A 307 -17.29 -8.01 -12.29
CA ALA A 307 -18.50 -7.27 -11.94
C ALA A 307 -19.59 -8.14 -11.32
N LEU A 308 -19.69 -9.42 -11.73
CA LEU A 308 -20.65 -10.36 -11.16
C LEU A 308 -20.35 -10.67 -9.69
N GLU A 309 -19.08 -10.84 -9.32
CA GLU A 309 -18.66 -11.03 -7.92
C GLU A 309 -19.11 -9.85 -7.05
N HIS A 310 -18.84 -8.63 -7.50
CA HIS A 310 -19.24 -7.41 -6.77
C HIS A 310 -20.75 -7.31 -6.62
N PHE A 311 -21.51 -7.70 -7.64
CA PHE A 311 -22.97 -7.75 -7.58
C PHE A 311 -23.47 -8.84 -6.64
N GLU A 312 -22.97 -10.07 -6.77
CA GLU A 312 -23.39 -11.19 -5.93
C GLU A 312 -23.02 -10.96 -4.46
N GLY A 313 -21.83 -10.43 -4.18
CA GLY A 313 -21.40 -10.03 -2.83
C GLY A 313 -22.36 -9.04 -2.17
N ALA A 314 -22.85 -8.05 -2.92
CA ALA A 314 -23.84 -7.11 -2.42
C ALA A 314 -25.21 -7.74 -2.15
N HIS A 315 -25.61 -8.80 -2.86
CA HIS A 315 -26.97 -9.33 -2.87
C HIS A 315 -27.12 -10.73 -2.28
N ILE A 316 -26.23 -11.69 -2.65
CA ILE A 316 -26.40 -13.12 -2.39
C ILE A 316 -25.24 -13.70 -1.57
N GLN A 317 -24.06 -13.24 -1.83
CA GLN A 317 -22.79 -13.54 -1.20
C GLN A 317 -21.99 -14.74 -1.74
N GLU A 318 -22.53 -15.84 -2.16
CA GLU A 318 -21.71 -16.98 -2.58
C GLU A 318 -21.33 -16.86 -4.06
N HIS A 319 -20.02 -17.01 -4.35
CA HIS A 319 -19.47 -17.00 -5.71
C HIS A 319 -18.86 -18.36 -6.06
N ASP A 320 -18.98 -18.78 -7.30
CA ASP A 320 -18.17 -19.86 -7.82
C ASP A 320 -16.86 -19.35 -8.40
N TRP A 321 -15.81 -19.32 -7.57
CA TRP A 321 -14.49 -18.86 -7.94
C TRP A 321 -13.86 -19.64 -9.10
N SER A 322 -14.37 -20.83 -9.44
CA SER A 322 -13.91 -21.56 -10.63
C SER A 322 -14.36 -20.90 -11.94
N GLU A 323 -15.36 -20.02 -11.87
CA GLU A 323 -15.86 -19.23 -13.00
C GLU A 323 -15.28 -17.82 -13.06
N TYR A 324 -14.32 -17.49 -12.18
CA TYR A 324 -13.72 -16.17 -12.14
C TYR A 324 -13.19 -15.72 -13.49
N HIS A 325 -13.62 -14.56 -13.94
CA HIS A 325 -13.05 -13.84 -15.08
C HIS A 325 -13.19 -12.34 -14.89
N ALA A 326 -12.07 -11.64 -14.99
CA ALA A 326 -12.09 -10.19 -14.93
C ALA A 326 -12.72 -9.59 -16.20
N ASP A 327 -13.56 -8.59 -16.01
CA ASP A 327 -14.22 -7.82 -17.08
C ASP A 327 -14.03 -6.30 -16.93
N ILE A 328 -13.44 -5.87 -15.81
CA ILE A 328 -13.11 -4.48 -15.51
C ILE A 328 -11.60 -4.37 -15.18
N TRP A 329 -10.91 -3.46 -15.85
CA TRP A 329 -9.46 -3.29 -15.73
C TRP A 329 -9.14 -1.92 -15.16
N LEU A 330 -8.44 -1.88 -14.03
CA LEU A 330 -8.27 -0.68 -13.22
C LEU A 330 -6.79 -0.28 -13.08
N LEU A 331 -6.56 1.01 -13.09
CA LEU A 331 -5.30 1.65 -12.74
C LEU A 331 -5.58 2.71 -11.65
N ASN A 332 -5.03 2.50 -10.45
CA ASN A 332 -5.32 3.31 -9.27
C ASN A 332 -6.84 3.38 -8.94
N GLY A 333 -7.55 2.27 -9.14
CA GLY A 333 -8.98 2.17 -8.87
C GLY A 333 -9.88 2.83 -9.93
N ARG A 334 -9.32 3.34 -11.03
CA ARG A 334 -10.06 3.98 -12.13
C ARG A 334 -9.84 3.23 -13.44
N SER A 335 -10.78 3.33 -14.35
CA SER A 335 -10.66 2.88 -15.73
C SER A 335 -10.53 4.08 -16.66
N TYR A 336 -9.74 3.97 -17.76
CA TYR A 336 -9.63 5.08 -18.72
C TYR A 336 -11.01 5.40 -19.36
N PRO A 337 -11.38 6.66 -19.59
CA PRO A 337 -10.55 7.87 -19.46
C PRO A 337 -10.45 8.46 -18.05
N ASP A 338 -11.07 7.88 -17.03
CA ASP A 338 -11.08 8.44 -15.68
C ASP A 338 -9.71 8.39 -14.99
N THR A 339 -8.82 7.53 -15.47
CA THR A 339 -7.42 7.48 -15.02
C THR A 339 -6.69 8.82 -15.19
N ILE A 340 -7.10 9.64 -16.17
CA ILE A 340 -6.50 10.98 -16.42
C ILE A 340 -7.31 12.14 -15.82
N ALA A 341 -8.42 11.86 -15.12
CA ALA A 341 -9.12 12.88 -14.36
C ALA A 341 -8.25 13.42 -13.22
N PRO A 342 -8.46 14.67 -12.78
CA PRO A 342 -7.68 15.25 -11.68
C PRO A 342 -7.64 14.37 -10.42
N PRO A 343 -6.63 14.53 -9.56
CA PRO A 343 -6.64 13.91 -8.24
C PRO A 343 -7.74 14.52 -7.36
N GLY A 344 -8.18 13.78 -6.35
CA GLY A 344 -9.02 14.29 -5.28
C GLY A 344 -8.24 15.22 -4.34
N GLY A 345 -8.94 16.05 -3.61
CA GLY A 345 -8.36 17.04 -2.70
C GLY A 345 -7.95 16.50 -1.32
N GLY A 346 -7.84 15.18 -1.16
CA GLY A 346 -7.53 14.55 0.14
C GLY A 346 -8.76 14.35 1.01
N THR A 347 -8.57 14.28 2.33
CA THR A 347 -9.63 14.07 3.32
C THR A 347 -9.94 15.38 4.04
N ASN A 348 -11.21 15.74 4.14
CA ASN A 348 -11.67 16.86 4.96
C ASN A 348 -11.40 16.54 6.45
N PRO A 349 -10.55 17.32 7.15
CA PRO A 349 -10.17 16.99 8.51
C PRO A 349 -11.29 17.16 9.55
N ALA A 350 -12.37 17.87 9.19
CA ALA A 350 -13.50 18.09 10.09
C ALA A 350 -14.57 17.00 9.99
N THR A 351 -14.89 16.55 8.76
CA THR A 351 -15.96 15.58 8.52
C THR A 351 -15.45 14.19 8.21
N GLY A 352 -14.21 14.07 7.73
CA GLY A 352 -13.65 12.82 7.27
C GLY A 352 -13.98 12.49 5.80
N ASP A 353 -14.78 13.29 5.12
CA ASP A 353 -15.16 13.02 3.74
C ASP A 353 -13.98 13.19 2.77
N LEU A 354 -13.91 12.34 1.75
CA LEU A 354 -12.98 12.56 0.65
C LEU A 354 -13.45 13.76 -0.18
N ILE A 355 -12.49 14.63 -0.48
CA ILE A 355 -12.73 15.76 -1.37
C ILE A 355 -12.66 15.25 -2.81
N GLU A 356 -13.75 15.39 -3.52
CA GLU A 356 -13.91 14.91 -4.89
C GLU A 356 -12.88 15.52 -5.86
N PRO A 357 -12.50 14.80 -6.92
CA PRO A 357 -11.74 15.38 -8.02
C PRO A 357 -12.51 16.53 -8.69
N ALA A 358 -11.80 17.59 -9.06
CA ALA A 358 -12.41 18.78 -9.63
C ALA A 358 -13.26 18.46 -10.89
N GLY A 359 -14.57 18.73 -10.81
CA GLY A 359 -15.54 18.47 -11.88
C GLY A 359 -15.88 16.99 -12.11
N ARG A 360 -15.51 16.10 -11.17
CA ARG A 360 -15.77 14.67 -11.25
C ARG A 360 -16.26 14.11 -9.90
N PRO A 361 -17.43 14.55 -9.43
CA PRO A 361 -17.95 14.15 -8.12
C PRO A 361 -18.21 12.64 -8.00
N GLU A 362 -18.51 11.95 -9.09
CA GLU A 362 -18.68 10.50 -9.14
C GLU A 362 -17.40 9.73 -8.76
N LEU A 363 -16.23 10.36 -8.90
CA LEU A 363 -14.93 9.79 -8.53
C LEU A 363 -14.50 10.13 -7.10
N GLN A 364 -15.39 10.60 -6.24
CA GLN A 364 -15.07 10.99 -4.86
C GLN A 364 -14.30 9.89 -4.11
N PHE A 365 -14.71 8.64 -4.26
CA PHE A 365 -14.10 7.50 -3.61
C PHE A 365 -12.94 6.86 -4.39
N GLN A 366 -12.53 7.48 -5.49
CA GLN A 366 -11.41 7.06 -6.36
C GLN A 366 -10.45 8.24 -6.56
N PRO A 367 -9.82 8.78 -5.50
CA PRO A 367 -9.14 10.07 -5.55
C PRO A 367 -7.81 10.06 -6.30
N ILE A 368 -7.23 8.90 -6.61
CA ILE A 368 -5.86 8.80 -7.13
C ILE A 368 -5.87 8.92 -8.64
N SER A 369 -5.26 10.00 -9.16
CA SER A 369 -5.03 10.18 -10.60
C SER A 369 -3.83 9.36 -11.06
N SER A 370 -3.89 8.89 -12.31
CA SER A 370 -2.75 8.26 -12.97
C SER A 370 -2.15 9.14 -14.07
N LEU A 371 -2.67 10.36 -14.26
CA LEU A 371 -2.13 11.32 -15.23
C LEU A 371 -0.72 11.76 -14.83
N ILE A 372 0.23 11.54 -15.74
CA ILE A 372 1.62 11.96 -15.55
C ILE A 372 1.84 13.27 -16.29
N ARG A 373 2.28 14.31 -15.55
CA ARG A 373 2.70 15.59 -16.13
C ARG A 373 4.16 15.82 -15.80
N ALA A 374 4.96 16.12 -16.80
CA ALA A 374 6.39 16.34 -16.64
C ALA A 374 6.90 17.40 -17.63
N GLN A 375 8.11 17.88 -17.44
CA GLN A 375 8.85 18.73 -18.37
C GLN A 375 10.10 18.02 -18.85
N GLU A 376 10.72 18.54 -19.91
CA GLU A 376 12.00 18.05 -20.43
C GLU A 376 13.03 17.80 -19.33
N GLY A 377 13.66 16.64 -19.36
CA GLY A 377 14.73 16.26 -18.44
C GLY A 377 14.26 15.69 -17.11
N ASP A 378 12.98 15.83 -16.76
CA ASP A 378 12.43 15.21 -15.55
C ASP A 378 12.65 13.69 -15.56
N ARG A 379 13.12 13.16 -14.45
CA ARG A 379 13.19 11.73 -14.15
C ARG A 379 11.86 11.32 -13.50
N ILE A 380 11.06 10.62 -14.25
CA ILE A 380 9.71 10.20 -13.83
C ILE A 380 9.80 8.79 -13.24
N LEU A 381 9.62 8.66 -11.95
CA LEU A 381 9.55 7.36 -11.29
C LEU A 381 8.13 6.80 -11.41
N LEU A 382 8.02 5.62 -11.99
CA LEU A 382 6.81 4.81 -12.06
C LEU A 382 6.96 3.62 -11.09
N ARG A 383 6.07 3.56 -10.10
CA ARG A 383 6.01 2.48 -9.11
C ARG A 383 4.85 1.56 -9.44
N PHE A 384 5.12 0.55 -10.25
CA PHE A 384 4.12 -0.44 -10.61
C PHE A 384 3.94 -1.46 -9.49
N VAL A 385 2.68 -1.74 -9.17
CA VAL A 385 2.27 -2.78 -8.23
C VAL A 385 1.08 -3.52 -8.83
N ASN A 386 1.09 -4.85 -8.81
CA ASN A 386 -0.01 -5.67 -9.24
C ASN A 386 -0.52 -6.53 -8.06
N LEU A 387 -1.76 -6.29 -7.65
CA LEU A 387 -2.47 -7.14 -6.69
C LEU A 387 -3.79 -7.67 -7.28
N GLY A 388 -3.92 -7.65 -8.62
CA GLY A 388 -4.91 -8.45 -9.31
C GLY A 388 -4.50 -9.92 -9.40
N PHE A 389 -5.36 -10.76 -9.97
CA PHE A 389 -5.09 -12.18 -10.19
C PHE A 389 -4.44 -12.44 -11.56
N GLN A 390 -4.45 -11.44 -12.43
CA GLN A 390 -3.93 -11.53 -13.78
C GLN A 390 -2.53 -10.92 -13.90
N GLN A 391 -1.73 -11.49 -14.81
CA GLN A 391 -0.43 -10.92 -15.15
C GLN A 391 -0.61 -9.66 -16.00
N GLN A 392 0.10 -8.59 -15.63
CA GLN A 392 0.00 -7.29 -16.27
C GLN A 392 1.26 -6.96 -17.06
N ALA A 393 1.11 -6.35 -18.23
CA ALA A 393 2.22 -6.01 -19.13
C ALA A 393 2.11 -4.54 -19.56
N MET A 394 2.77 -3.62 -18.82
CA MET A 394 2.66 -2.19 -19.08
C MET A 394 3.72 -1.71 -20.07
N THR A 395 3.31 -0.91 -21.05
CA THR A 395 4.17 -0.37 -22.10
C THR A 395 3.94 1.12 -22.31
N ILE A 396 4.97 1.82 -22.79
CA ILE A 396 4.88 3.22 -23.19
C ILE A 396 5.22 3.34 -24.68
N ASP A 397 4.32 3.93 -25.44
CA ASP A 397 4.60 4.21 -26.83
C ASP A 397 5.65 5.32 -26.98
N GLY A 398 6.72 5.04 -27.75
CA GLY A 398 7.76 6.02 -28.08
C GLY A 398 8.76 6.36 -26.97
N LEU A 399 8.59 5.83 -25.76
CA LEU A 399 9.54 6.02 -24.66
C LEU A 399 10.06 4.68 -24.12
N ARG A 400 11.14 4.75 -23.37
CA ARG A 400 11.71 3.58 -22.67
C ARG A 400 11.77 3.83 -21.18
N MET A 401 11.59 2.76 -20.43
CA MET A 401 11.71 2.70 -18.99
C MET A 401 13.06 2.08 -18.61
N ARG A 402 13.77 2.67 -17.67
CA ARG A 402 14.89 2.02 -16.99
C ARG A 402 14.37 1.34 -15.74
N VAL A 403 14.29 0.02 -15.75
CA VAL A 403 13.92 -0.77 -14.57
C VAL A 403 15.09 -0.75 -13.60
N ILE A 404 14.86 -0.20 -12.41
CA ILE A 404 15.87 0.03 -11.37
C ILE A 404 15.69 -0.91 -10.18
N GLY A 405 14.48 -1.43 -9.96
CA GLY A 405 14.15 -2.33 -8.87
C GLY A 405 12.98 -3.25 -9.19
N LYS A 406 12.95 -4.39 -8.49
CA LYS A 406 11.85 -5.36 -8.48
C LYS A 406 11.63 -5.85 -7.06
N ASP A 407 10.36 -5.96 -6.66
CA ASP A 407 9.96 -6.43 -5.34
C ASP A 407 10.76 -5.75 -4.22
N ALA A 408 10.73 -4.40 -4.27
CA ALA A 408 11.47 -3.51 -3.37
C ALA A 408 12.98 -3.81 -3.27
N THR A 409 13.56 -4.41 -4.31
CA THR A 409 14.99 -4.76 -4.34
C THR A 409 15.69 -4.02 -5.48
N LEU A 410 16.67 -3.17 -5.13
CA LEU A 410 17.53 -2.49 -6.11
C LEU A 410 18.24 -3.50 -7.01
N LEU A 411 18.18 -3.30 -8.32
CA LEU A 411 18.86 -4.13 -9.30
C LEU A 411 20.36 -3.84 -9.31
N ARG A 412 21.02 -4.25 -8.22
CA ARG A 412 22.47 -4.11 -8.01
C ARG A 412 23.01 -5.28 -7.21
N ARG A 413 24.11 -5.88 -7.64
CA ARG A 413 24.82 -6.92 -6.91
C ARG A 413 26.25 -6.48 -6.61
N GLY A 414 26.51 -6.09 -5.35
CA GLY A 414 27.78 -5.51 -4.95
C GLY A 414 28.05 -4.20 -5.72
N SER A 415 29.12 -4.14 -6.51
CA SER A 415 29.45 -3.00 -7.35
C SER A 415 28.86 -3.07 -8.76
N THR A 416 28.16 -4.14 -9.12
CA THR A 416 27.67 -4.38 -10.47
C THR A 416 26.18 -3.99 -10.54
N TRP A 417 25.90 -3.02 -11.40
CA TRP A 417 24.53 -2.61 -11.73
C TRP A 417 23.89 -3.62 -12.68
N GLN A 418 22.60 -3.89 -12.46
CA GLN A 418 21.79 -4.85 -13.22
C GLN A 418 20.50 -4.19 -13.75
N ASP A 419 20.40 -2.86 -13.58
CA ASP A 419 19.33 -2.07 -14.17
C ASP A 419 19.37 -2.16 -15.71
N TYR A 420 18.20 -2.09 -16.34
CA TYR A 420 18.11 -2.26 -17.79
C TYR A 420 17.01 -1.41 -18.39
N TRP A 421 17.17 -1.08 -19.69
CA TRP A 421 16.19 -0.33 -20.45
C TRP A 421 15.25 -1.24 -21.22
N THR A 422 13.95 -0.96 -21.12
CA THR A 422 12.89 -1.68 -21.82
C THR A 422 11.75 -0.74 -22.22
N SER A 423 10.90 -1.15 -23.17
CA SER A 423 9.65 -0.45 -23.48
C SER A 423 8.44 -1.10 -22.79
N ASN A 424 8.65 -2.26 -22.15
CA ASN A 424 7.58 -3.04 -21.54
C ASN A 424 8.05 -3.68 -20.24
N VAL A 425 7.24 -3.60 -19.19
CA VAL A 425 7.44 -4.31 -17.92
C VAL A 425 6.34 -5.32 -17.74
N LEU A 426 6.72 -6.52 -17.32
CA LEU A 426 5.81 -7.60 -16.97
C LEU A 426 5.76 -7.71 -15.44
N ILE A 427 4.56 -7.76 -14.87
CA ILE A 427 4.31 -7.70 -13.44
C ILE A 427 3.29 -8.78 -13.10
N GLY A 428 3.72 -9.82 -12.38
CA GLY A 428 2.84 -10.88 -11.88
C GLY A 428 2.01 -10.42 -10.68
N PRO A 429 0.97 -11.18 -10.30
CA PRO A 429 0.27 -10.98 -9.03
C PRO A 429 1.23 -10.98 -7.85
N GLY A 430 1.12 -9.99 -6.96
CA GLY A 430 1.99 -9.84 -5.80
C GLY A 430 3.39 -9.26 -6.11
N GLU A 431 3.68 -8.85 -7.35
CA GLU A 431 4.97 -8.26 -7.73
C GLU A 431 4.92 -6.73 -7.79
N SER A 432 6.08 -6.10 -7.62
CA SER A 432 6.28 -4.67 -7.85
C SER A 432 7.49 -4.40 -8.75
N VAL A 433 7.42 -3.30 -9.51
CA VAL A 433 8.52 -2.83 -10.38
C VAL A 433 8.69 -1.33 -10.22
N ASP A 434 9.92 -0.90 -9.92
CA ASP A 434 10.32 0.51 -9.94
C ASP A 434 11.06 0.82 -11.24
N ALA A 435 10.54 1.78 -12.01
CA ALA A 435 11.12 2.16 -13.30
C ALA A 435 11.19 3.67 -13.46
N ILE A 436 12.28 4.17 -14.08
CA ILE A 436 12.47 5.59 -14.37
C ILE A 436 12.34 5.82 -15.88
N VAL A 437 11.51 6.81 -16.23
CA VAL A 437 11.41 7.37 -17.59
C VAL A 437 12.08 8.75 -17.60
N ILE A 438 12.89 9.03 -18.59
CA ILE A 438 13.44 10.38 -18.81
C ILE A 438 12.51 11.11 -19.77
N ALA A 439 11.97 12.24 -19.33
CA ALA A 439 11.13 13.09 -20.17
C ALA A 439 11.92 13.67 -21.33
N PRO A 440 11.52 13.43 -22.59
CA PRO A 440 12.26 13.89 -23.76
C PRO A 440 12.11 15.40 -23.98
N HIS A 441 13.02 15.97 -24.79
CA HIS A 441 12.86 17.33 -25.32
C HIS A 441 11.62 17.40 -26.22
N VAL A 442 10.76 18.39 -26.01
CA VAL A 442 9.62 18.70 -26.85
C VAL A 442 9.51 20.21 -27.09
N THR A 443 9.09 20.60 -28.30
CA THR A 443 8.88 22.00 -28.67
C THR A 443 7.42 22.44 -28.50
N VAL A 444 6.52 21.48 -28.41
CA VAL A 444 5.08 21.63 -28.13
C VAL A 444 4.67 20.57 -27.15
N ASP A 445 3.59 20.82 -26.41
CA ASP A 445 3.03 19.82 -25.47
C ASP A 445 2.78 18.50 -26.20
N THR A 446 3.38 17.44 -25.70
CA THR A 446 3.37 16.12 -26.34
C THR A 446 2.85 15.06 -25.36
N THR A 447 1.96 14.22 -25.85
CA THR A 447 1.34 13.13 -25.06
C THR A 447 1.83 11.78 -25.55
N TYR A 448 2.31 10.97 -24.61
CA TYR A 448 2.62 9.55 -24.77
C TYR A 448 1.60 8.72 -24.00
N ARG A 449 1.29 7.51 -24.49
CA ARG A 449 0.38 6.61 -23.80
C ARG A 449 1.14 5.55 -23.03
N LEU A 450 0.76 5.37 -21.76
CA LEU A 450 1.15 4.23 -20.92
C LEU A 450 -0.06 3.33 -20.81
N TYR A 451 0.05 2.08 -21.25
CA TYR A 451 -1.10 1.16 -21.33
C TYR A 451 -0.69 -0.30 -21.21
N ASN A 452 -1.65 -1.16 -20.93
CA ASN A 452 -1.45 -2.59 -20.90
C ASN A 452 -1.35 -3.17 -22.34
N ARG A 453 -0.34 -3.99 -22.60
CA ARG A 453 -0.14 -4.62 -23.91
C ARG A 453 -1.16 -5.71 -24.25
N ASN A 454 -1.84 -6.26 -23.24
CA ASN A 454 -3.01 -7.08 -23.52
C ASN A 454 -4.16 -6.16 -23.93
N LEU A 455 -4.42 -6.08 -25.21
CA LEU A 455 -5.42 -5.16 -25.76
C LEU A 455 -6.84 -5.45 -25.25
N SER A 456 -7.10 -6.68 -24.79
CA SER A 456 -8.38 -7.01 -24.13
C SER A 456 -8.57 -6.32 -22.78
N TYR A 457 -7.51 -5.71 -22.21
CA TYR A 457 -7.57 -4.94 -20.98
C TYR A 457 -7.76 -3.43 -21.20
N LEU A 458 -7.98 -3.03 -22.47
CA LEU A 458 -8.13 -1.63 -22.89
C LEU A 458 -9.56 -1.29 -23.32
N HIS A 459 -10.54 -1.80 -22.60
CA HIS A 459 -11.95 -1.50 -22.84
C HIS A 459 -12.69 -1.27 -21.52
N ASN A 460 -13.84 -0.63 -21.61
CA ASN A 460 -14.82 -0.56 -20.56
C ASN A 460 -16.02 -1.44 -20.89
N PRO A 461 -16.60 -2.15 -19.91
CA PRO A 461 -17.72 -3.04 -20.15
C PRO A 461 -18.92 -2.29 -20.78
N GLY A 462 -19.50 -2.86 -21.83
CA GLY A 462 -20.67 -2.27 -22.49
C GLY A 462 -20.42 -0.99 -23.31
N VAL A 463 -19.16 -0.57 -23.49
CA VAL A 463 -18.78 0.61 -24.29
C VAL A 463 -17.95 0.18 -25.51
N PRO A 464 -18.56 -0.39 -26.54
CA PRO A 464 -17.84 -0.92 -27.67
C PRO A 464 -17.20 0.19 -28.52
N GLY A 465 -15.96 -0.06 -28.98
CA GLY A 465 -15.25 0.83 -29.90
C GLY A 465 -14.53 2.01 -29.25
N GLU A 466 -14.60 2.17 -27.94
CA GLU A 466 -13.88 3.18 -27.19
C GLU A 466 -12.71 2.55 -26.43
N LEU A 467 -11.64 3.35 -26.21
CA LEU A 467 -10.54 2.95 -25.34
C LEU A 467 -10.95 3.09 -23.87
N GLY A 468 -10.56 2.12 -23.07
CA GLY A 468 -10.88 2.04 -21.66
C GLY A 468 -9.78 1.32 -20.87
N GLY A 469 -10.14 0.80 -19.69
CA GLY A 469 -9.30 -0.10 -18.90
C GLY A 469 -8.00 0.51 -18.43
N GLN A 470 -6.95 -0.32 -18.43
CA GLN A 470 -5.62 0.02 -17.90
C GLN A 470 -4.79 0.86 -18.87
N MET A 471 -5.16 2.12 -19.03
CA MET A 471 -4.44 3.10 -19.81
C MET A 471 -4.36 4.45 -19.07
N THR A 472 -3.28 5.19 -19.29
CA THR A 472 -3.11 6.59 -18.87
C THR A 472 -2.20 7.36 -19.83
N GLU A 473 -1.94 8.62 -19.54
CA GLU A 473 -1.17 9.52 -20.38
C GLU A 473 0.05 10.08 -19.63
N ILE A 474 1.15 10.22 -20.38
CA ILE A 474 2.34 10.97 -19.99
C ILE A 474 2.37 12.22 -20.84
N ARG A 475 2.11 13.38 -20.25
CA ARG A 475 2.09 14.68 -20.91
C ARG A 475 3.37 15.45 -20.60
N ILE A 476 4.21 15.63 -21.60
CA ILE A 476 5.42 16.45 -21.52
C ILE A 476 5.05 17.86 -21.94
N ILE A 477 5.19 18.81 -21.03
CA ILE A 477 4.75 20.19 -21.17
C ILE A 477 5.95 21.06 -21.60
N ALA A 478 5.91 21.64 -22.80
CA ALA A 478 6.99 22.43 -23.36
C ALA A 478 7.28 23.72 -22.57
N GLY A 479 6.25 24.31 -21.95
CA GLY A 479 6.34 25.48 -21.08
C GLY A 479 6.82 25.21 -19.66
N GLY A 480 7.08 23.95 -19.32
CA GLY A 480 7.43 23.51 -17.97
C GLY A 480 6.23 23.28 -17.06
N VAL A 481 6.47 22.56 -15.97
CA VAL A 481 5.50 22.29 -14.90
C VAL A 481 6.10 22.58 -13.53
N ALA A 482 5.28 22.99 -12.58
CA ALA A 482 5.70 23.16 -11.20
C ALA A 482 6.34 21.88 -10.64
N PRO A 483 7.34 21.99 -9.74
CA PRO A 483 7.89 20.84 -9.05
C PRO A 483 6.79 20.06 -8.33
N GLN A 484 6.82 18.74 -8.45
CA GLN A 484 5.91 17.87 -7.71
C GLN A 484 6.37 17.79 -6.25
N LEU A 485 5.40 17.81 -5.33
CA LEU A 485 5.63 17.69 -3.88
C LEU A 485 5.05 16.39 -3.32
N GLU A 486 3.97 15.89 -3.91
CA GLU A 486 3.28 14.67 -3.50
C GLU A 486 3.14 13.70 -4.67
N PRO A 487 3.17 12.38 -4.44
CA PRO A 487 2.94 11.40 -5.51
C PRO A 487 1.60 11.61 -6.22
N ASN A 488 1.54 11.32 -7.50
CA ASN A 488 0.31 11.37 -8.30
C ASN A 488 -0.41 12.74 -8.36
N THR A 489 0.35 13.85 -8.20
CA THR A 489 -0.21 15.22 -8.29
C THR A 489 0.38 16.02 -9.46
#